data_eee8b5dcc5674e691db574399b32df13
#
_entry.id   eee8b5dcc5674e691db574399b32df13
#
_cell.length_a   1.000
_cell.length_b   1.000
_cell.length_c   1.000
_cell.angle_alpha   90.00
_cell.angle_beta   90.00
_cell.angle_gamma   90.00
#
_symmetry.space_group_name_H-M   'P 1'
#
loop_
_entity.id
_entity.type
_entity.pdbx_description
1 polymer ?
#
loop_
_entity_poly.entity_id
_entity_poly.type
_entity_poly.pdbx_seq_one_letter_code
_entity_poly.pdbx_strand_id
1 'polypeptide(L)'
;MEYLEPKPYPEDNQYLIYPDGRVWSDKTHKFLSPRKVGKGYFQVVLMIDGQQTPILIHRLVAEAFIPNPNNYPQVNHIDENKENNNYSNLEWATAKQNINYGTRNLRVGEKIKRGNNPNAKKVEMLDPKTHKVIKTFDSVASACDYLQKPKGAASIYHVCHNRRKTAYGYAWCYC
;
A
#
# COMPACT_ATOMS: atom_id res chain seq x y z
N MET A 1 -14.46 -3.12 -29.48
CA MET A 1 -13.39 -2.36 -28.79
C MET A 1 -12.95 -1.28 -29.75
N GLU A 2 -13.03 -0.04 -29.34
CA GLU A 2 -12.52 1.08 -30.11
C GLU A 2 -10.99 0.97 -30.16
N TYR A 3 -10.41 0.94 -31.34
CA TYR A 3 -8.96 0.89 -31.50
C TYR A 3 -8.43 2.31 -31.29
N LEU A 4 -7.76 2.55 -30.17
CA LEU A 4 -7.10 3.83 -29.93
C LEU A 4 -5.71 3.81 -30.53
N GLU A 5 -5.42 4.82 -31.37
CA GLU A 5 -4.10 5.04 -31.91
C GLU A 5 -3.09 5.43 -30.80
N PRO A 6 -1.81 5.05 -30.95
CA PRO A 6 -0.78 5.48 -30.02
C PRO A 6 -0.64 7.01 -30.04
N LYS A 7 -0.29 7.60 -28.90
CA LYS A 7 -0.11 9.05 -28.76
C LYS A 7 1.34 9.41 -28.48
N PRO A 8 1.85 10.50 -29.05
CA PRO A 8 3.19 10.97 -28.72
C PRO A 8 3.27 11.39 -27.24
N TYR A 9 4.43 11.16 -26.62
CA TYR A 9 4.69 11.68 -25.29
C TYR A 9 4.90 13.20 -25.35
N PRO A 10 4.21 13.99 -24.51
CA PRO A 10 4.23 15.46 -24.65
C PRO A 10 5.61 16.11 -24.49
N GLU A 11 6.49 15.53 -23.64
CA GLU A 11 7.83 16.07 -23.40
C GLU A 11 8.86 15.63 -24.44
N ASP A 12 8.60 14.55 -25.18
CA ASP A 12 9.47 14.08 -26.28
C ASP A 12 8.67 13.23 -27.27
N ASN A 13 8.30 13.83 -28.40
CA ASN A 13 7.48 13.21 -29.45
C ASN A 13 8.12 12.00 -30.15
N GLN A 14 9.37 11.70 -29.88
CA GLN A 14 10.07 10.50 -30.36
C GLN A 14 9.67 9.25 -29.57
N TYR A 15 8.79 9.37 -28.60
CA TYR A 15 8.19 8.24 -27.91
C TYR A 15 6.70 8.19 -28.15
N LEU A 16 6.20 7.02 -28.54
CA LEU A 16 4.77 6.76 -28.72
C LEU A 16 4.24 5.87 -27.60
N ILE A 17 3.23 6.37 -26.92
CA ILE A 17 2.55 5.66 -25.83
C ILE A 17 1.37 4.91 -26.40
N TYR A 18 1.32 3.59 -26.17
CA TYR A 18 0.22 2.73 -26.59
C TYR A 18 -0.83 2.61 -25.48
N PRO A 19 -2.11 2.43 -25.83
CA PRO A 19 -3.18 2.32 -24.83
C PRO A 19 -3.07 1.08 -23.94
N ASP A 20 -2.31 0.07 -24.34
CA ASP A 20 -2.05 -1.15 -23.57
C ASP A 20 -0.83 -1.05 -22.65
N GLY A 21 -0.13 0.09 -22.62
CA GLY A 21 1.03 0.33 -21.79
C GLY A 21 2.37 0.08 -22.47
N ARG A 22 2.40 -0.34 -23.72
CA ARG A 22 3.66 -0.41 -24.49
C ARG A 22 4.14 0.99 -24.83
N VAL A 23 5.46 1.17 -24.89
CA VAL A 23 6.11 2.43 -25.26
C VAL A 23 7.08 2.15 -26.40
N TRP A 24 6.85 2.80 -27.54
CA TRP A 24 7.74 2.73 -28.70
C TRP A 24 8.74 3.88 -28.66
N SER A 25 9.95 3.65 -29.12
CA SER A 25 10.98 4.68 -29.28
C SER A 25 11.38 4.80 -30.75
N ASP A 26 11.15 5.94 -31.34
CA ASP A 26 11.63 6.28 -32.70
C ASP A 26 13.15 6.43 -32.73
N LYS A 27 13.77 6.78 -31.57
CA LYS A 27 15.24 6.89 -31.48
C LYS A 27 15.95 5.55 -31.71
N THR A 28 15.32 4.45 -31.29
CA THR A 28 15.92 3.11 -31.34
C THR A 28 15.15 2.14 -32.23
N HIS A 29 14.00 2.57 -32.79
CA HIS A 29 13.07 1.75 -33.58
C HIS A 29 12.67 0.45 -32.86
N LYS A 30 12.37 0.54 -31.56
CA LYS A 30 12.01 -0.62 -30.70
C LYS A 30 10.99 -0.24 -29.64
N PHE A 31 10.22 -1.22 -29.21
CA PHE A 31 9.50 -1.12 -27.95
C PHE A 31 10.49 -1.14 -26.77
N LEU A 32 10.29 -0.25 -25.82
CA LEU A 32 11.08 -0.21 -24.61
C LEU A 32 10.72 -1.39 -23.69
N SER A 33 11.75 -1.99 -23.07
CA SER A 33 11.57 -3.09 -22.14
C SER A 33 11.14 -2.56 -20.76
N PRO A 34 9.95 -2.94 -20.25
CA PRO A 34 9.54 -2.51 -18.92
C PRO A 34 10.35 -3.20 -17.82
N ARG A 35 10.64 -2.45 -16.74
CA ARG A 35 11.27 -2.98 -15.53
C ARG A 35 10.29 -2.93 -14.36
N LYS A 36 10.21 -4.01 -13.62
CA LYS A 36 9.40 -4.07 -12.40
C LYS A 36 10.11 -3.37 -11.25
N VAL A 37 9.44 -2.42 -10.58
CA VAL A 37 10.03 -1.60 -9.52
C VAL A 37 9.13 -1.51 -8.30
N GLY A 38 9.75 -1.29 -7.15
CA GLY A 38 9.06 -1.05 -5.88
C GLY A 38 8.04 -2.14 -5.56
N LYS A 39 6.80 -1.72 -5.33
CA LYS A 39 5.69 -2.61 -4.93
C LYS A 39 4.95 -3.23 -6.13
N GLY A 40 5.65 -3.55 -7.22
CA GLY A 40 5.09 -4.26 -8.37
C GLY A 40 4.61 -3.36 -9.53
N TYR A 41 5.02 -2.11 -9.58
CA TYR A 41 4.79 -1.23 -10.72
C TYR A 41 5.80 -1.50 -11.84
N PHE A 42 5.41 -1.19 -13.08
CA PHE A 42 6.33 -1.17 -14.21
C PHE A 42 6.77 0.24 -14.57
N GLN A 43 8.04 0.39 -14.93
CA GLN A 43 8.62 1.62 -15.47
C GLN A 43 9.39 1.34 -16.75
N VAL A 44 9.53 2.37 -17.58
CA VAL A 44 10.48 2.45 -18.69
C VAL A 44 11.45 3.60 -18.43
N VAL A 45 12.61 3.56 -19.11
CA VAL A 45 13.58 4.65 -19.05
C VAL A 45 13.57 5.36 -20.39
N LEU A 46 13.21 6.63 -20.39
CA LEU A 46 13.25 7.51 -21.55
C LEU A 46 14.57 8.30 -21.54
N MET A 47 15.07 8.63 -22.73
CA MET A 47 16.20 9.55 -22.90
C MET A 47 15.65 10.92 -23.26
N ILE A 48 15.47 11.79 -22.27
CA ILE A 48 14.94 13.16 -22.42
C ILE A 48 16.10 14.13 -22.18
N ASP A 49 16.36 15.01 -23.12
CA ASP A 49 17.46 15.99 -23.07
C ASP A 49 18.84 15.36 -22.73
N GLY A 50 19.09 14.17 -23.26
CA GLY A 50 20.33 13.42 -23.01
C GLY A 50 20.40 12.75 -21.63
N GLN A 51 19.36 12.82 -20.80
CA GLN A 51 19.31 12.23 -19.48
C GLN A 51 18.39 11.00 -19.42
N GLN A 52 18.80 10.00 -18.65
CA GLN A 52 17.96 8.83 -18.38
C GLN A 52 16.87 9.18 -17.37
N THR A 53 15.62 9.21 -17.83
CA THR A 53 14.46 9.56 -17.02
C THR A 53 13.57 8.33 -16.84
N PRO A 54 13.55 7.70 -15.64
CA PRO A 54 12.68 6.58 -15.36
C PRO A 54 11.24 7.06 -15.10
N ILE A 55 10.28 6.55 -15.87
CA ILE A 55 8.87 6.93 -15.77
C ILE A 55 8.00 5.68 -15.60
N LEU A 56 7.03 5.76 -14.71
CA LEU A 56 6.07 4.69 -14.48
C LEU A 56 5.08 4.58 -15.66
N ILE A 57 4.90 3.38 -16.17
CA ILE A 57 4.08 3.14 -17.38
C ILE A 57 2.63 3.59 -17.18
N HIS A 58 2.00 3.26 -16.04
CA HIS A 58 0.62 3.69 -15.77
C HIS A 58 0.44 5.21 -15.79
N ARG A 59 1.50 5.98 -15.45
CA ARG A 59 1.45 7.43 -15.53
C ARG A 59 1.50 7.91 -16.98
N LEU A 60 2.43 7.37 -17.79
CA LEU A 60 2.51 7.67 -19.21
C LEU A 60 1.17 7.42 -19.93
N VAL A 61 0.56 6.27 -19.64
CA VAL A 61 -0.73 5.91 -20.24
C VAL A 61 -1.85 6.83 -19.75
N ALA A 62 -1.91 7.13 -18.44
CA ALA A 62 -2.94 8.01 -17.90
C ALA A 62 -2.80 9.43 -18.47
N GLU A 63 -1.60 9.97 -18.56
CA GLU A 63 -1.30 11.29 -19.13
C GLU A 63 -1.67 11.36 -20.62
N ALA A 64 -1.43 10.29 -21.38
CA ALA A 64 -1.73 10.24 -22.80
C ALA A 64 -3.22 10.07 -23.11
N PHE A 65 -3.94 9.24 -22.33
CA PHE A 65 -5.27 8.76 -22.75
C PHE A 65 -6.42 9.19 -21.84
N ILE A 66 -6.16 9.60 -20.59
CA ILE A 66 -7.20 9.87 -19.60
C ILE A 66 -7.23 11.35 -19.24
N PRO A 67 -8.30 12.10 -19.56
CA PRO A 67 -8.43 13.49 -19.16
C PRO A 67 -8.35 13.64 -17.62
N ASN A 68 -7.61 14.68 -17.17
CA ASN A 68 -7.46 15.00 -15.74
C ASN A 68 -7.87 16.45 -15.44
N PRO A 69 -9.14 16.82 -15.61
CA PRO A 69 -9.60 18.21 -15.45
C PRO A 69 -9.47 18.73 -14.01
N ASN A 70 -9.42 17.81 -13.04
CA ASN A 70 -9.30 18.14 -11.62
C ASN A 70 -7.85 18.12 -11.11
N ASN A 71 -6.85 17.89 -11.96
CA ASN A 71 -5.43 17.77 -11.61
C ASN A 71 -5.17 16.80 -10.45
N TYR A 72 -5.82 15.64 -10.45
CA TYR A 72 -5.59 14.62 -9.45
C TYR A 72 -4.15 14.08 -9.53
N PRO A 73 -3.44 13.95 -8.39
CA PRO A 73 -2.00 13.68 -8.40
C PRO A 73 -1.64 12.20 -8.59
N GLN A 74 -2.59 11.28 -8.45
CA GLN A 74 -2.33 9.84 -8.46
C GLN A 74 -3.12 9.13 -9.55
N VAL A 75 -2.55 8.03 -10.05
CA VAL A 75 -3.22 7.09 -10.94
C VAL A 75 -3.52 5.81 -10.15
N ASN A 76 -4.76 5.36 -10.22
CA ASN A 76 -5.24 4.12 -9.61
C ASN A 76 -5.44 3.04 -10.69
N HIS A 77 -5.23 1.77 -10.33
CA HIS A 77 -5.59 0.60 -11.13
C HIS A 77 -6.95 0.08 -10.66
N ILE A 78 -7.95 0.10 -11.55
CA ILE A 78 -9.34 -0.25 -11.23
C ILE A 78 -9.45 -1.71 -10.75
N ASP A 79 -8.70 -2.62 -11.36
CA ASP A 79 -8.65 -4.03 -10.97
C ASP A 79 -7.68 -4.36 -9.82
N GLU A 80 -7.05 -3.35 -9.20
CA GLU A 80 -5.97 -3.48 -8.20
C GLU A 80 -4.70 -4.20 -8.72
N ASN A 81 -4.62 -4.54 -10.00
CA ASN A 81 -3.46 -5.19 -10.61
C ASN A 81 -2.51 -4.15 -11.23
N LYS A 82 -1.40 -3.90 -10.60
CA LYS A 82 -0.38 -2.90 -11.03
C LYS A 82 0.35 -3.27 -12.31
N GLU A 83 0.18 -4.48 -12.79
CA GLU A 83 0.77 -4.96 -14.03
C GLU A 83 -0.13 -4.67 -15.23
N ASN A 84 -1.42 -4.46 -15.01
CA ASN A 84 -2.39 -4.12 -16.03
C ASN A 84 -2.44 -2.61 -16.29
N ASN A 85 -1.55 -2.14 -17.16
CA ASN A 85 -1.41 -0.72 -17.49
C ASN A 85 -2.27 -0.29 -18.69
N ASN A 86 -3.30 -1.07 -19.05
CA ASN A 86 -4.24 -0.66 -20.09
C ASN A 86 -5.01 0.59 -19.66
N TYR A 87 -5.18 1.56 -20.56
CA TYR A 87 -5.87 2.83 -20.26
C TYR A 87 -7.27 2.64 -19.66
N SER A 88 -8.00 1.60 -20.10
CA SER A 88 -9.36 1.29 -19.60
C SER A 88 -9.37 0.78 -18.15
N ASN A 89 -8.20 0.40 -17.62
CA ASN A 89 -8.00 -0.04 -16.25
C ASN A 89 -7.42 1.04 -15.34
N LEU A 90 -7.21 2.23 -15.83
CA LEU A 90 -6.58 3.32 -15.10
C LEU A 90 -7.55 4.47 -14.88
N GLU A 91 -7.44 5.14 -13.75
CA GLU A 91 -8.19 6.35 -13.43
C GLU A 91 -7.33 7.32 -12.62
N TRP A 92 -7.58 8.63 -12.81
CA TRP A 92 -6.99 9.64 -11.93
C TRP A 92 -7.70 9.67 -10.59
N ALA A 93 -6.93 9.77 -9.50
CA ALA A 93 -7.46 9.74 -8.15
C ALA A 93 -6.73 10.69 -7.20
N THR A 94 -7.43 11.14 -6.17
CA THR A 94 -6.81 11.77 -5.01
C THR A 94 -6.08 10.73 -4.15
N ALA A 95 -5.12 11.17 -3.33
CA ALA A 95 -4.45 10.29 -2.37
C ALA A 95 -5.45 9.57 -1.44
N LYS A 96 -6.49 10.27 -0.99
CA LYS A 96 -7.54 9.70 -0.12
C LYS A 96 -8.36 8.62 -0.82
N GLN A 97 -8.77 8.86 -2.07
CA GLN A 97 -9.50 7.87 -2.87
C GLN A 97 -8.64 6.63 -3.10
N ASN A 98 -7.40 6.81 -3.57
CA ASN A 98 -6.49 5.71 -3.86
C ASN A 98 -6.12 4.86 -2.62
N ILE A 99 -5.94 5.50 -1.45
CA ILE A 99 -5.69 4.78 -0.19
C ILE A 99 -6.90 3.93 0.22
N ASN A 100 -8.13 4.43 0.01
CA ASN A 100 -9.37 3.77 0.42
C ASN A 100 -9.94 2.85 -0.66
N TYR A 101 -9.30 2.76 -1.83
CA TYR A 101 -9.80 2.00 -2.97
C TYR A 101 -9.70 0.49 -2.75
N GLY A 102 -10.69 -0.23 -3.27
CA GLY A 102 -10.70 -1.68 -3.36
C GLY A 102 -10.60 -2.42 -2.02
N THR A 103 -9.92 -3.55 -2.05
CA THR A 103 -9.82 -4.49 -0.92
C THR A 103 -8.70 -4.16 0.08
N ARG A 104 -7.94 -3.07 -0.12
CA ARG A 104 -6.78 -2.73 0.72
C ARG A 104 -7.13 -2.63 2.21
N ASN A 105 -8.23 -1.93 2.54
CA ASN A 105 -8.64 -1.76 3.93
C ASN A 105 -9.13 -3.07 4.56
N LEU A 106 -9.77 -3.94 3.77
CA LEU A 106 -10.15 -5.30 4.21
C LEU A 106 -8.90 -6.13 4.51
N ARG A 107 -7.91 -6.14 3.60
CA ARG A 107 -6.63 -6.86 3.79
C ARG A 107 -5.84 -6.37 5.00
N VAL A 108 -5.83 -5.05 5.25
CA VAL A 108 -5.19 -4.45 6.44
C VAL A 108 -5.96 -4.86 7.69
N GLY A 109 -7.28 -4.78 7.67
CA GLY A 109 -8.14 -5.20 8.78
C GLY A 109 -7.97 -6.67 9.14
N GLU A 110 -7.87 -7.56 8.14
CA GLU A 110 -7.62 -8.99 8.36
C GLU A 110 -6.22 -9.27 8.93
N LYS A 111 -5.17 -8.57 8.47
CA LYS A 111 -3.83 -8.68 9.04
C LYS A 111 -3.79 -8.27 10.51
N ILE A 112 -4.50 -7.20 10.86
CA ILE A 112 -4.63 -6.74 12.24
C ILE A 112 -5.39 -7.77 13.09
N LYS A 113 -6.51 -8.31 12.57
CA LYS A 113 -7.30 -9.34 13.26
C LYS A 113 -6.53 -10.65 13.48
N ARG A 114 -5.65 -11.04 12.55
CA ARG A 114 -4.81 -12.26 12.67
C ARG A 114 -3.62 -12.10 13.62
N GLY A 115 -3.50 -10.96 14.31
CA GLY A 115 -2.39 -10.72 15.23
C GLY A 115 -1.01 -10.54 14.56
N ASN A 116 -0.96 -10.52 13.23
CA ASN A 116 0.27 -10.35 12.45
C ASN A 116 0.67 -8.87 12.33
N ASN A 117 0.63 -8.12 13.42
CA ASN A 117 1.28 -6.81 13.47
C ASN A 117 2.78 -7.06 13.76
N PRO A 118 3.69 -6.83 12.81
CA PRO A 118 5.13 -7.07 13.02
C PRO A 118 5.72 -6.18 14.13
N ASN A 119 4.99 -5.14 14.53
CA ASN A 119 5.35 -4.25 15.64
C ASN A 119 4.58 -4.56 16.93
N ALA A 120 3.78 -5.64 16.96
CA ALA A 120 3.10 -6.05 18.18
C ALA A 120 4.12 -6.54 19.20
N LYS A 121 4.15 -5.92 20.36
CA LYS A 121 4.97 -6.38 21.48
C LYS A 121 4.21 -7.50 22.21
N LYS A 122 4.93 -8.57 22.51
CA LYS A 122 4.41 -9.61 23.40
C LYS A 122 4.12 -9.03 24.78
N VAL A 123 3.09 -9.55 25.41
CA VAL A 123 2.67 -9.10 26.74
C VAL A 123 2.41 -10.28 27.66
N GLU A 124 2.83 -10.16 28.89
CA GLU A 124 2.64 -11.16 29.93
C GLU A 124 1.59 -10.71 30.93
N MET A 125 0.69 -11.64 31.25
CA MET A 125 -0.28 -11.55 32.33
C MET A 125 0.32 -12.14 33.58
N LEU A 126 0.41 -11.36 34.63
CA LEU A 126 1.06 -11.73 35.87
C LEU A 126 0.08 -11.78 37.05
N ASP A 127 0.33 -12.63 37.99
CA ASP A 127 -0.34 -12.56 39.28
C ASP A 127 0.04 -11.25 40.01
N PRO A 128 -0.93 -10.47 40.46
CA PRO A 128 -0.68 -9.12 40.99
C PRO A 128 0.05 -9.11 42.33
N LYS A 129 0.11 -10.24 43.06
CA LYS A 129 0.77 -10.36 44.36
C LYS A 129 2.14 -10.99 44.28
N THR A 130 2.25 -12.06 43.48
CA THR A 130 3.48 -12.86 43.36
C THR A 130 4.34 -12.48 42.18
N HIS A 131 3.80 -11.70 41.23
CA HIS A 131 4.41 -11.34 39.94
C HIS A 131 4.83 -12.54 39.10
N LYS A 132 4.29 -13.74 39.37
CA LYS A 132 4.53 -14.90 38.52
C LYS A 132 3.74 -14.80 37.21
N VAL A 133 4.38 -15.19 36.11
CA VAL A 133 3.75 -15.25 34.80
C VAL A 133 2.64 -16.28 34.79
N ILE A 134 1.42 -15.86 34.52
CA ILE A 134 0.24 -16.72 34.35
C ILE A 134 0.12 -17.15 32.90
N LYS A 135 0.29 -16.20 31.97
CA LYS A 135 0.16 -16.44 30.53
C LYS A 135 0.84 -15.36 29.70
N THR A 136 1.45 -15.78 28.59
CA THR A 136 2.05 -14.88 27.58
C THR A 136 1.16 -14.81 26.34
N PHE A 137 1.06 -13.62 25.75
CA PHE A 137 0.29 -13.33 24.53
C PHE A 137 1.18 -12.63 23.51
N ASP A 138 0.94 -12.89 22.23
CA ASP A 138 1.70 -12.26 21.12
C ASP A 138 1.40 -10.76 20.94
N SER A 139 0.33 -10.27 21.57
CA SER A 139 -0.05 -8.85 21.55
C SER A 139 -1.03 -8.51 22.66
N VAL A 140 -1.15 -7.21 22.96
CA VAL A 140 -2.21 -6.69 23.84
C VAL A 140 -3.61 -7.02 23.29
N ALA A 141 -3.77 -7.05 21.96
CA ALA A 141 -5.05 -7.39 21.34
C ALA A 141 -5.45 -8.84 21.64
N SER A 142 -4.52 -9.80 21.49
CA SER A 142 -4.80 -11.22 21.82
C SER A 142 -5.07 -11.44 23.31
N ALA A 143 -4.45 -10.65 24.19
CA ALA A 143 -4.76 -10.66 25.62
C ALA A 143 -6.18 -10.13 25.89
N CYS A 144 -6.60 -9.08 25.20
CA CYS A 144 -7.96 -8.52 25.29
C CYS A 144 -9.03 -9.51 24.80
N ASP A 145 -8.76 -10.21 23.69
CA ASP A 145 -9.64 -11.25 23.15
C ASP A 145 -9.82 -12.40 24.16
N TYR A 146 -8.71 -12.86 24.73
CA TYR A 146 -8.74 -13.89 25.78
C TYR A 146 -9.58 -13.48 26.99
N LEU A 147 -9.48 -12.21 27.41
CA LEU A 147 -10.25 -11.67 28.53
C LEU A 147 -11.68 -11.27 28.14
N GLN A 148 -12.09 -11.42 26.88
CA GLN A 148 -13.36 -10.97 26.35
C GLN A 148 -13.60 -9.45 26.55
N LYS A 149 -12.54 -8.66 26.45
CA LYS A 149 -12.52 -7.20 26.64
C LYS A 149 -12.03 -6.47 25.39
N PRO A 150 -12.79 -6.45 24.29
CA PRO A 150 -12.32 -5.95 22.99
C PRO A 150 -11.89 -4.46 22.99
N LYS A 151 -12.35 -3.67 23.96
CA LYS A 151 -11.92 -2.26 24.16
C LYS A 151 -10.92 -2.10 25.29
N GLY A 152 -10.33 -3.20 25.79
CA GLY A 152 -9.49 -3.23 26.98
C GLY A 152 -8.04 -2.83 26.80
N ALA A 153 -7.57 -2.66 25.57
CA ALA A 153 -6.15 -2.46 25.24
C ALA A 153 -5.49 -1.28 25.99
N ALA A 154 -6.18 -0.16 26.12
CA ALA A 154 -5.67 1.01 26.84
C ALA A 154 -5.37 0.72 28.34
N SER A 155 -6.21 -0.11 28.97
CA SER A 155 -6.01 -0.47 30.38
C SER A 155 -4.75 -1.31 30.58
N ILE A 156 -4.51 -2.32 29.72
CA ILE A 156 -3.31 -3.15 29.74
C ILE A 156 -2.08 -2.29 29.41
N TYR A 157 -2.17 -1.43 28.38
CA TYR A 157 -1.10 -0.50 28.01
C TYR A 157 -0.65 0.37 29.20
N HIS A 158 -1.60 0.93 29.96
CA HIS A 158 -1.28 1.75 31.14
C HIS A 158 -0.56 0.97 32.24
N VAL A 159 -0.87 -0.32 32.41
CA VAL A 159 -0.14 -1.17 33.38
C VAL A 159 1.28 -1.44 32.89
N CYS A 160 1.46 -1.83 31.62
CA CYS A 160 2.77 -2.08 31.03
C CYS A 160 3.70 -0.86 31.02
N HIS A 161 3.14 0.35 31.16
CA HIS A 161 3.91 1.61 31.25
C HIS A 161 3.95 2.20 32.67
N ASN A 162 3.66 1.38 33.69
CA ASN A 162 3.67 1.78 35.12
C ASN A 162 2.73 2.95 35.47
N ARG A 163 1.71 3.23 34.63
CA ARG A 163 0.70 4.26 34.86
C ARG A 163 -0.47 3.75 35.70
N ARG A 164 -0.56 2.44 35.89
CA ARG A 164 -1.59 1.75 36.67
C ARG A 164 -0.99 0.46 37.24
N LYS A 165 -1.41 0.06 38.44
CA LYS A 165 -0.89 -1.18 39.08
C LYS A 165 -1.42 -2.45 38.44
N THR A 166 -2.70 -2.50 38.13
CA THR A 166 -3.36 -3.69 37.57
C THR A 166 -4.43 -3.31 36.54
N ALA A 167 -4.73 -4.24 35.63
CA ALA A 167 -5.89 -4.18 34.74
C ALA A 167 -6.57 -5.55 34.72
N TYR A 168 -7.90 -5.57 34.83
CA TYR A 168 -8.71 -6.80 34.84
C TYR A 168 -8.32 -7.81 35.91
N GLY A 169 -7.82 -7.34 37.07
CA GLY A 169 -7.36 -8.18 38.17
C GLY A 169 -5.93 -8.73 38.05
N TYR A 170 -5.19 -8.38 36.99
CA TYR A 170 -3.84 -8.87 36.73
C TYR A 170 -2.84 -7.73 36.60
N ALA A 171 -1.56 -8.01 36.90
CA ALA A 171 -0.44 -7.17 36.51
C ALA A 171 -0.01 -7.53 35.08
N TRP A 172 0.63 -6.60 34.37
CA TRP A 172 1.00 -6.75 32.97
C TRP A 172 2.36 -6.14 32.70
N CYS A 173 3.17 -6.81 31.88
CA CYS A 173 4.41 -6.23 31.36
C CYS A 173 4.61 -6.62 29.88
N TYR A 174 5.45 -5.87 29.18
CA TYR A 174 5.98 -6.31 27.88
C TYR A 174 7.18 -7.23 28.10
N CYS A 175 7.35 -8.24 27.25
CA CYS A 175 8.50 -9.15 27.20
C CYS A 175 9.21 -9.09 25.84
#